data_d4bb3767d9a504c6416853244de8c686
#
_entry.id   d4bb3767d9a504c6416853244de8c686
#
_cell.length_a   1.000
_cell.length_b   1.000
_cell.length_c   1.000
_cell.angle_alpha   90.00
_cell.angle_beta   90.00
_cell.angle_gamma   90.00
#
_symmetry.space_group_name_H-M   'P 1'
#
loop_
_entity.id
_entity.type
_entity.pdbx_description
1 polymer ?
#
loop_
_entity_poly.entity_id
_entity_poly.type
_entity_poly.pdbx_seq_one_letter_code
_entity_poly.pdbx_strand_id
1 'polypeptide(L)'
;MSYTVKAGARMDSNLHAAAGKIADLLDFNITITSGVRSAEEQARAMFDKIRSAGDTYILITDYADDSFAQGVIDAWNDEENLDQAAAFVQSYFDLGKGSNHGRGDALDIRTTGGDSGQLNEGQIATLIEITTSLGFTPYREYSPPHLHVRVGSDNVKKNNLLFMAVAAIGLWIFLS
;
A
#
# COMPACT_ATOMS: atom_id res chain seq x y z
N MET A 1 -13.23 0.89 -16.01
CA MET A 1 -12.49 2.13 -15.72
C MET A 1 -10.99 1.89 -15.77
N SER A 2 -10.15 2.86 -15.53
CA SER A 2 -8.70 2.69 -15.63
C SER A 2 -8.00 3.21 -14.39
N TYR A 3 -6.76 2.77 -14.19
CA TYR A 3 -5.86 3.37 -13.23
C TYR A 3 -4.60 3.87 -13.94
N THR A 4 -3.97 4.88 -13.36
CA THR A 4 -2.68 5.39 -13.79
C THR A 4 -1.64 5.13 -12.71
N VAL A 5 -0.41 4.89 -13.10
CA VAL A 5 0.72 4.76 -12.19
C VAL A 5 1.56 6.01 -12.29
N LYS A 6 1.77 6.72 -11.18
CA LYS A 6 2.60 7.92 -11.12
C LYS A 6 4.03 7.60 -11.59
N ALA A 7 4.63 8.48 -12.35
CA ALA A 7 6.04 8.34 -12.75
C ALA A 7 6.94 8.11 -11.53
N GLY A 8 7.78 7.09 -11.60
CA GLY A 8 8.66 6.66 -10.50
C GLY A 8 8.04 5.66 -9.52
N ALA A 9 6.72 5.47 -9.48
CA ALA A 9 6.14 4.38 -8.69
C ALA A 9 6.36 3.04 -9.40
N ARG A 10 6.83 2.04 -8.65
CA ARG A 10 7.09 0.68 -9.17
C ARG A 10 5.97 -0.26 -8.74
N MET A 11 5.54 -1.10 -9.67
CA MET A 11 4.50 -2.09 -9.47
C MET A 11 4.99 -3.45 -9.95
N ASP A 12 4.82 -4.49 -9.16
CA ASP A 12 4.96 -5.86 -9.62
C ASP A 12 3.63 -6.38 -10.22
N SER A 13 3.65 -7.61 -10.73
CA SER A 13 2.48 -8.22 -11.35
C SER A 13 1.29 -8.37 -10.38
N ASN A 14 1.53 -8.59 -9.08
CA ASN A 14 0.49 -8.76 -8.08
C ASN A 14 -0.20 -7.42 -7.79
N LEU A 15 0.59 -6.35 -7.65
CA LEU A 15 0.05 -5.00 -7.44
C LEU A 15 -0.68 -4.50 -8.69
N HIS A 16 -0.19 -4.78 -9.90
CA HIS A 16 -0.93 -4.49 -11.14
C HIS A 16 -2.27 -5.23 -11.18
N ALA A 17 -2.30 -6.51 -10.83
CA ALA A 17 -3.54 -7.28 -10.78
C ALA A 17 -4.52 -6.75 -9.72
N ALA A 18 -4.02 -6.32 -8.55
CA ALA A 18 -4.84 -5.73 -7.52
C ALA A 18 -5.42 -4.37 -7.95
N ALA A 19 -4.60 -3.49 -8.51
CA ALA A 19 -5.03 -2.19 -9.02
C ALA A 19 -6.06 -2.34 -10.15
N GLY A 20 -5.89 -3.32 -11.04
CA GLY A 20 -6.86 -3.66 -12.09
C GLY A 20 -8.21 -4.06 -11.50
N LYS A 21 -8.23 -5.00 -10.55
CA LYS A 21 -9.48 -5.44 -9.88
C LYS A 21 -10.20 -4.28 -9.19
N ILE A 22 -9.47 -3.39 -8.53
CA ILE A 22 -10.04 -2.20 -7.89
C ILE A 22 -10.65 -1.29 -8.97
N ALA A 23 -9.89 -0.97 -10.03
CA ALA A 23 -10.33 -0.07 -11.08
C ALA A 23 -11.53 -0.60 -11.87
N ASP A 24 -11.64 -1.91 -12.07
CA ASP A 24 -12.76 -2.54 -12.79
C ASP A 24 -14.10 -2.40 -12.05
N LEU A 25 -14.07 -2.25 -10.72
CA LEU A 25 -15.27 -2.09 -9.88
C LEU A 25 -15.63 -0.63 -9.60
N LEU A 26 -14.77 0.33 -9.96
CA LEU A 26 -14.99 1.75 -9.76
C LEU A 26 -15.66 2.37 -11.00
N ASP A 27 -16.43 3.43 -10.82
CA ASP A 27 -16.97 4.29 -11.87
C ASP A 27 -16.13 5.55 -12.13
N PHE A 28 -14.97 5.67 -11.46
CA PHE A 28 -14.00 6.76 -11.60
C PHE A 28 -12.57 6.23 -11.71
N ASN A 29 -11.66 7.08 -12.20
CA ASN A 29 -10.25 6.72 -12.35
C ASN A 29 -9.49 6.94 -11.05
N ILE A 30 -8.47 6.12 -10.80
CA ILE A 30 -7.57 6.22 -9.65
C ILE A 30 -6.12 6.39 -10.10
N THR A 31 -5.30 7.01 -9.25
CA THR A 31 -3.86 7.14 -9.47
C THR A 31 -3.09 6.42 -8.37
N ILE A 32 -2.27 5.45 -8.77
CA ILE A 32 -1.35 4.76 -7.85
C ILE A 32 -0.10 5.64 -7.71
N THR A 33 0.23 6.01 -6.49
CA THR A 33 1.38 6.89 -6.19
C THR A 33 2.59 6.17 -5.64
N SER A 34 2.39 4.97 -5.08
CA SER A 34 3.46 4.11 -4.57
C SER A 34 3.03 2.65 -4.66
N GLY A 35 3.99 1.79 -4.95
CA GLY A 35 3.86 0.33 -4.91
C GLY A 35 5.08 -0.28 -4.22
N VAL A 36 5.89 -1.06 -4.94
CA VAL A 36 7.14 -1.63 -4.40
C VAL A 36 8.16 -0.53 -4.13
N ARG A 37 8.80 -0.57 -2.97
CA ARG A 37 9.90 0.34 -2.60
C ARG A 37 11.19 -0.43 -2.41
N SER A 38 12.32 0.15 -2.85
CA SER A 38 13.65 -0.29 -2.41
C SER A 38 13.88 0.09 -0.94
N ALA A 39 14.93 -0.45 -0.34
CA ALA A 39 15.32 -0.08 1.01
C ALA A 39 15.63 1.41 1.15
N GLU A 40 16.33 1.99 0.16
CA GLU A 40 16.62 3.43 0.15
C GLU A 40 15.34 4.28 0.02
N GLU A 41 14.44 3.91 -0.89
CA GLU A 41 13.14 4.61 -1.06
C GLU A 41 12.30 4.52 0.21
N GLN A 42 12.33 3.36 0.90
CA GLN A 42 11.63 3.18 2.16
C GLN A 42 12.25 4.02 3.28
N ALA A 43 13.59 4.01 3.42
CA ALA A 43 14.29 4.84 4.40
C ALA A 43 14.02 6.34 4.16
N ARG A 44 14.08 6.80 2.92
CA ARG A 44 13.76 8.17 2.52
C ARG A 44 12.32 8.54 2.88
N ALA A 45 11.35 7.67 2.58
CA ALA A 45 9.96 7.90 2.93
C ALA A 45 9.75 8.00 4.46
N MET A 46 10.48 7.23 5.26
CA MET A 46 10.43 7.32 6.71
C MET A 46 11.06 8.62 7.23
N PHE A 47 12.17 9.06 6.64
CA PHE A 47 12.78 10.36 6.97
C PHE A 47 11.85 11.53 6.60
N ASP A 48 11.20 11.50 5.44
CA ASP A 48 10.24 12.52 5.03
C ASP A 48 9.03 12.55 5.98
N LYS A 49 8.63 11.41 6.52
CA LYS A 49 7.56 11.32 7.52
C LYS A 49 7.98 11.99 8.84
N ILE A 50 9.20 11.76 9.32
CA ILE A 50 9.76 12.46 10.50
C ILE A 50 9.79 13.96 10.25
N ARG A 51 10.31 14.42 9.11
CA ARG A 51 10.35 15.85 8.76
C ARG A 51 8.98 16.49 8.75
N SER A 52 8.00 15.80 8.18
CA SER A 52 6.62 16.30 8.09
C SER A 52 5.93 16.36 9.44
N ALA A 53 6.17 15.40 10.32
CA ALA A 53 5.60 15.36 11.66
C ALA A 53 6.35 16.24 12.67
N GLY A 54 7.63 16.51 12.41
CA GLY A 54 8.51 17.19 13.37
C GLY A 54 8.89 16.35 14.59
N ASP A 55 8.60 15.03 14.55
CA ASP A 55 8.81 14.10 15.67
C ASP A 55 9.11 12.70 15.15
N THR A 56 10.14 12.05 15.70
CA THR A 56 10.52 10.66 15.38
C THR A 56 9.50 9.63 15.89
N TYR A 57 8.72 9.97 16.92
CA TYR A 57 7.70 9.09 17.50
C TYR A 57 6.64 8.65 16.48
N ILE A 58 6.46 9.42 15.39
CA ILE A 58 5.56 9.06 14.29
C ILE A 58 5.90 7.68 13.70
N LEU A 59 7.17 7.28 13.66
CA LEU A 59 7.55 5.97 13.14
C LEU A 59 7.14 4.84 14.09
N ILE A 60 7.22 5.06 15.40
CA ILE A 60 6.80 4.05 16.39
C ILE A 60 5.29 3.82 16.32
N THR A 61 4.50 4.87 16.04
CA THR A 61 3.04 4.74 15.93
C THR A 61 2.57 4.13 14.61
N ASP A 62 3.32 4.33 13.52
CA ASP A 62 2.89 3.96 12.18
C ASP A 62 3.42 2.60 11.70
N TYR A 63 4.48 2.11 12.33
CA TYR A 63 5.05 0.80 12.00
C TYR A 63 4.80 -0.20 13.13
N ALA A 64 4.27 -1.38 12.76
CA ALA A 64 3.94 -2.42 13.73
C ALA A 64 5.16 -3.10 14.39
N ASP A 65 6.36 -2.87 13.86
CA ASP A 65 7.62 -3.39 14.39
C ASP A 65 8.43 -2.21 14.94
N ASP A 66 8.42 -2.05 16.26
CA ASP A 66 9.13 -0.99 16.97
C ASP A 66 10.64 -1.05 16.71
N SER A 67 11.22 -2.24 16.57
CA SER A 67 12.65 -2.42 16.30
C SER A 67 13.01 -1.94 14.89
N PHE A 68 12.11 -2.13 13.92
CA PHE A 68 12.25 -1.60 12.57
C PHE A 68 12.19 -0.07 12.56
N ALA A 69 11.23 0.51 13.27
CA ALA A 69 11.11 1.95 13.42
C ALA A 69 12.34 2.54 14.12
N GLN A 70 12.77 1.93 15.24
CA GLN A 70 13.88 2.41 16.05
C GLN A 70 15.21 2.45 15.28
N GLY A 71 15.53 1.42 14.49
CA GLY A 71 16.76 1.43 13.71
C GLY A 71 16.83 2.55 12.66
N VAL A 72 15.69 2.97 12.12
CA VAL A 72 15.63 4.14 11.24
C VAL A 72 15.73 5.45 12.04
N ILE A 73 15.13 5.51 13.24
CA ILE A 73 15.26 6.66 14.15
C ILE A 73 16.72 6.85 14.57
N ASP A 74 17.44 5.77 14.86
CA ASP A 74 18.84 5.84 15.23
C ASP A 74 19.68 6.45 14.11
N ALA A 75 19.45 6.03 12.87
CA ALA A 75 20.11 6.61 11.69
C ALA A 75 19.69 8.07 11.42
N TRP A 76 18.44 8.44 11.73
CA TRP A 76 17.98 9.82 11.68
C TRP A 76 18.73 10.70 12.67
N ASN A 77 18.90 10.23 13.92
CA ASN A 77 19.60 10.93 14.97
C ASN A 77 21.12 11.02 14.74
N ASP A 78 21.67 10.14 13.88
CA ASP A 78 23.04 10.17 13.39
C ASP A 78 23.15 11.03 12.12
N GLU A 79 22.92 12.34 12.26
CA GLU A 79 23.01 13.35 11.21
C GLU A 79 22.16 13.05 9.94
N GLU A 80 20.98 12.46 10.11
CA GLU A 80 20.11 12.03 9.01
C GLU A 80 20.81 11.07 8.02
N ASN A 81 21.52 10.09 8.54
CA ASN A 81 22.34 9.15 7.77
C ASN A 81 21.46 8.19 6.95
N LEU A 82 21.11 8.62 5.74
CA LEU A 82 20.24 7.85 4.85
C LEU A 82 20.83 6.51 4.43
N ASP A 83 22.15 6.44 4.24
CA ASP A 83 22.84 5.20 3.84
C ASP A 83 22.77 4.14 4.95
N GLN A 84 22.94 4.56 6.21
CA GLN A 84 22.77 3.70 7.37
C GLN A 84 21.32 3.23 7.51
N ALA A 85 20.36 4.13 7.36
CA ALA A 85 18.94 3.78 7.37
C ALA A 85 18.59 2.79 6.25
N ALA A 86 19.08 3.01 5.02
CA ALA A 86 18.85 2.14 3.89
C ALA A 86 19.46 0.74 4.09
N ALA A 87 20.69 0.66 4.61
CA ALA A 87 21.34 -0.61 4.92
C ALA A 87 20.57 -1.38 6.00
N PHE A 88 20.10 -0.69 7.04
CA PHE A 88 19.26 -1.28 8.08
C PHE A 88 17.92 -1.80 7.52
N VAL A 89 17.22 -1.00 6.72
CA VAL A 89 15.98 -1.40 6.06
C VAL A 89 16.20 -2.60 5.15
N GLN A 90 17.32 -2.64 4.40
CA GLN A 90 17.65 -3.78 3.54
C GLN A 90 17.81 -5.06 4.34
N SER A 91 18.45 -5.01 5.51
CA SER A 91 18.58 -6.19 6.38
C SER A 91 17.24 -6.77 6.81
N TYR A 92 16.23 -5.92 7.01
CA TYR A 92 14.86 -6.36 7.30
C TYR A 92 14.16 -6.96 6.08
N PHE A 93 14.36 -6.38 4.89
CA PHE A 93 13.81 -6.92 3.65
C PHE A 93 14.39 -8.29 3.32
N ASP A 94 15.69 -8.49 3.54
CA ASP A 94 16.36 -9.80 3.35
C ASP A 94 15.80 -10.90 4.27
N LEU A 95 15.25 -10.51 5.43
CA LEU A 95 14.54 -11.40 6.33
C LEU A 95 13.04 -11.57 5.99
N GLY A 96 12.56 -10.99 4.89
CA GLY A 96 11.13 -10.96 4.54
C GLY A 96 10.27 -10.13 5.50
N LYS A 97 10.89 -9.19 6.23
CA LYS A 97 10.26 -8.29 7.21
C LYS A 97 10.22 -6.85 6.69
N GLY A 98 9.85 -5.92 7.56
CA GLY A 98 9.80 -4.50 7.24
C GLY A 98 8.46 -4.05 6.69
N SER A 99 8.44 -3.00 5.86
CA SER A 99 7.21 -2.39 5.38
C SER A 99 6.47 -3.26 4.35
N ASN A 100 5.15 -3.07 4.26
CA ASN A 100 4.34 -3.72 3.24
C ASN A 100 4.79 -3.35 1.82
N HIS A 101 5.23 -2.10 1.60
CA HIS A 101 5.77 -1.66 0.31
C HIS A 101 7.07 -2.35 -0.07
N GLY A 102 7.96 -2.58 0.90
CA GLY A 102 9.22 -3.32 0.68
C GLY A 102 8.98 -4.77 0.25
N ARG A 103 7.90 -5.37 0.73
CA ARG A 103 7.51 -6.74 0.35
C ARG A 103 6.66 -6.84 -0.93
N GLY A 104 6.26 -5.70 -1.53
CA GLY A 104 5.31 -5.69 -2.63
C GLY A 104 3.88 -6.04 -2.22
N ASP A 105 3.53 -5.86 -0.94
CA ASP A 105 2.22 -6.20 -0.37
C ASP A 105 1.28 -4.99 -0.24
N ALA A 106 1.67 -3.81 -0.71
CA ALA A 106 0.85 -2.61 -0.59
C ALA A 106 1.00 -1.67 -1.79
N LEU A 107 -0.07 -0.92 -2.02
CA LEU A 107 -0.11 0.21 -2.94
C LEU A 107 -0.76 1.42 -2.27
N ASP A 108 -0.31 2.61 -2.66
CA ASP A 108 -0.91 3.87 -2.23
C ASP A 108 -1.74 4.45 -3.38
N ILE A 109 -3.01 4.74 -3.10
CA ILE A 109 -3.93 5.37 -4.04
C ILE A 109 -4.10 6.83 -3.63
N ARG A 110 -3.86 7.75 -4.56
CA ARG A 110 -4.01 9.18 -4.33
C ARG A 110 -5.46 9.54 -4.01
N THR A 111 -5.66 10.32 -2.96
CA THR A 111 -6.99 10.86 -2.58
C THR A 111 -7.12 12.35 -2.84
N THR A 112 -6.00 13.08 -3.09
CA THR A 112 -6.01 14.53 -3.34
C THR A 112 -5.15 14.90 -4.53
N GLY A 113 -5.66 15.77 -5.41
CA GLY A 113 -4.92 16.35 -6.53
C GLY A 113 -4.23 15.36 -7.47
N GLY A 114 -3.85 15.74 -8.64
CA GLY A 114 -3.14 14.95 -9.64
C GLY A 114 -3.92 14.81 -10.95
N ASP A 115 -3.42 13.97 -11.88
CA ASP A 115 -3.99 13.81 -13.21
C ASP A 115 -5.43 13.26 -13.23
N SER A 116 -5.80 12.51 -12.19
CA SER A 116 -7.16 11.97 -11.97
C SER A 116 -8.07 12.91 -11.17
N GLY A 117 -7.57 14.09 -10.74
CA GLY A 117 -8.30 15.01 -9.87
C GLY A 117 -8.33 14.56 -8.40
N GLN A 118 -9.01 15.35 -7.59
CA GLN A 118 -9.24 15.05 -6.18
C GLN A 118 -10.47 14.15 -6.05
N LEU A 119 -10.32 13.02 -5.36
CA LEU A 119 -11.46 12.20 -4.97
C LEU A 119 -12.26 12.91 -3.87
N ASN A 120 -13.57 12.96 -4.03
CA ASN A 120 -14.46 13.44 -2.98
C ASN A 120 -14.66 12.36 -1.90
N GLU A 121 -15.24 12.73 -0.75
CA GLU A 121 -15.43 11.80 0.37
C GLU A 121 -16.29 10.58 0.01
N GLY A 122 -17.28 10.73 -0.87
CA GLY A 122 -18.11 9.63 -1.35
C GLY A 122 -17.29 8.64 -2.19
N GLN A 123 -16.42 9.14 -3.09
CA GLN A 123 -15.53 8.30 -3.87
C GLN A 123 -14.47 7.59 -3.00
N ILE A 124 -13.96 8.27 -1.96
CA ILE A 124 -13.04 7.64 -0.99
C ILE A 124 -13.77 6.54 -0.22
N ALA A 125 -15.00 6.76 0.23
CA ALA A 125 -15.79 5.76 0.92
C ALA A 125 -16.06 4.54 0.01
N THR A 126 -16.46 4.76 -1.24
CA THR A 126 -16.64 3.70 -2.24
C THR A 126 -15.34 2.91 -2.47
N LEU A 127 -14.20 3.60 -2.55
CA LEU A 127 -12.89 2.97 -2.74
C LEU A 127 -12.51 2.08 -1.53
N ILE A 128 -12.80 2.55 -0.30
CA ILE A 128 -12.60 1.75 0.93
C ILE A 128 -13.50 0.50 0.92
N GLU A 129 -14.76 0.65 0.53
CA GLU A 129 -15.72 -0.45 0.47
C GLU A 129 -15.31 -1.51 -0.55
N ILE A 130 -14.93 -1.10 -1.76
CA ILE A 130 -14.46 -2.00 -2.82
C ILE A 130 -13.17 -2.70 -2.42
N THR A 131 -12.17 -1.99 -1.91
CA THR A 131 -10.91 -2.61 -1.47
C THR A 131 -11.15 -3.62 -0.35
N THR A 132 -12.05 -3.32 0.59
CA THR A 132 -12.44 -4.24 1.67
C THR A 132 -13.17 -5.47 1.11
N SER A 133 -14.09 -5.31 0.16
CA SER A 133 -14.82 -6.41 -0.46
C SER A 133 -13.92 -7.36 -1.25
N LEU A 134 -12.83 -6.84 -1.80
CA LEU A 134 -11.77 -7.63 -2.43
C LEU A 134 -10.85 -8.37 -1.43
N GLY A 135 -11.09 -8.19 -0.13
CA GLY A 135 -10.29 -8.77 0.95
C GLY A 135 -8.97 -8.05 1.19
N PHE A 136 -8.82 -6.83 0.67
CA PHE A 136 -7.67 -5.97 0.97
C PHE A 136 -7.93 -5.19 2.25
N THR A 137 -6.87 -4.65 2.84
CA THR A 137 -6.98 -3.82 4.05
C THR A 137 -6.65 -2.38 3.71
N PRO A 138 -7.67 -1.50 3.51
CA PRO A 138 -7.44 -0.09 3.27
C PRO A 138 -7.18 0.65 4.59
N TYR A 139 -6.28 1.64 4.54
CA TYR A 139 -6.02 2.56 5.63
C TYR A 139 -5.85 3.97 5.06
N ARG A 140 -6.64 4.93 5.54
CA ARG A 140 -6.59 6.31 5.08
C ARG A 140 -5.50 7.07 5.84
N GLU A 141 -4.51 7.57 5.11
CA GLU A 141 -3.48 8.48 5.63
C GLU A 141 -3.78 9.92 5.19
N TYR A 142 -3.45 10.88 6.05
CA TYR A 142 -3.78 12.29 5.85
C TYR A 142 -2.55 13.18 5.57
N SER A 143 -1.34 12.66 5.76
CA SER A 143 -0.10 13.42 5.55
C SER A 143 1.01 12.54 4.94
N PRO A 144 1.24 12.59 3.63
CA PRO A 144 0.39 13.17 2.58
C PRO A 144 -0.92 12.39 2.39
N PRO A 145 -2.02 13.05 1.92
CA PRO A 145 -3.31 12.39 1.80
C PRO A 145 -3.31 11.28 0.74
N HIS A 146 -3.52 10.04 1.15
CA HIS A 146 -3.67 8.87 0.28
C HIS A 146 -4.44 7.74 0.99
N LEU A 147 -4.89 6.76 0.23
CA LEU A 147 -5.38 5.49 0.74
C LEU A 147 -4.27 4.46 0.59
N HIS A 148 -3.69 4.04 1.70
CA HIS A 148 -2.79 2.89 1.76
C HIS A 148 -3.61 1.61 1.68
N VAL A 149 -3.34 0.74 0.72
CA VAL A 149 -4.07 -0.52 0.52
C VAL A 149 -3.09 -1.68 0.63
N ARG A 150 -3.25 -2.46 1.70
CA ARG A 150 -2.50 -3.69 1.89
C ARG A 150 -3.16 -4.83 1.13
N VAL A 151 -2.41 -5.43 0.20
CA VAL A 151 -2.91 -6.42 -0.76
C VAL A 151 -2.59 -7.85 -0.36
N GLY A 152 -1.77 -8.09 0.61
CA GLY A 152 -1.25 -9.32 1.20
C GLY A 152 -1.41 -10.62 0.40
N SER A 153 -0.36 -11.40 0.25
CA SER A 153 -0.34 -12.64 -0.53
C SER A 153 -1.37 -13.69 -0.05
N ASP A 154 -1.75 -13.67 1.22
CA ASP A 154 -2.69 -14.63 1.79
C ASP A 154 -4.15 -14.30 1.45
N ASN A 155 -4.49 -13.04 1.24
CA ASN A 155 -5.84 -12.63 0.90
C ASN A 155 -6.18 -12.87 -0.58
N VAL A 156 -5.21 -12.76 -1.48
CA VAL A 156 -5.40 -13.09 -2.90
C VAL A 156 -5.72 -14.58 -3.10
N LYS A 157 -5.07 -15.46 -2.32
CA LYS A 157 -5.33 -16.91 -2.37
C LYS A 157 -6.69 -17.28 -1.80
N LYS A 158 -7.12 -16.67 -0.68
CA LYS A 158 -8.42 -16.94 -0.07
C LYS A 158 -9.60 -16.48 -0.94
N ASN A 159 -9.47 -15.31 -1.58
CA ASN A 159 -10.52 -14.77 -2.43
C ASN A 159 -10.67 -15.53 -3.75
N ASN A 160 -9.59 -16.06 -4.33
CA ASN A 160 -9.68 -16.95 -5.51
C ASN A 160 -10.43 -18.24 -5.19
N LEU A 161 -10.25 -18.80 -3.98
CA LEU A 161 -11.00 -19.96 -3.51
C LEU A 161 -12.49 -19.65 -3.28
N LEU A 162 -12.81 -18.49 -2.72
CA LEU A 162 -14.20 -18.07 -2.48
C LEU A 162 -14.94 -17.78 -3.79
N PHE A 163 -14.28 -17.12 -4.76
CA PHE A 163 -14.85 -16.88 -6.10
C PHE A 163 -15.08 -18.19 -6.87
N MET A 164 -14.18 -19.16 -6.78
CA MET A 164 -14.36 -20.49 -7.38
C MET A 164 -15.49 -21.26 -6.70
N ALA A 165 -15.66 -21.15 -5.39
CA ALA A 165 -16.74 -21.80 -4.65
C ALA A 165 -18.12 -21.21 -5.00
N VAL A 166 -18.23 -19.88 -5.10
CA VAL A 166 -19.48 -19.20 -5.48
C VAL A 166 -19.85 -19.50 -6.94
N ALA A 167 -18.87 -19.53 -7.85
CA ALA A 167 -19.10 -19.91 -9.25
C ALA A 167 -19.54 -21.38 -9.37
N ALA A 168 -19.00 -22.29 -8.57
CA ALA A 168 -19.41 -23.69 -8.54
C ALA A 168 -20.83 -23.90 -8.01
N ILE A 169 -21.22 -23.14 -6.96
CA ILE A 169 -22.59 -23.18 -6.39
C ILE A 169 -23.60 -22.58 -7.36
N GLY A 170 -23.25 -21.45 -8.03
CA GLY A 170 -24.11 -20.84 -9.05
C GLY A 170 -24.38 -21.75 -10.26
N LEU A 171 -23.43 -22.54 -10.68
CA LEU A 171 -23.58 -23.51 -11.79
C LEU A 171 -24.49 -24.69 -11.39
N TRP A 172 -24.53 -25.07 -10.11
CA TRP A 172 -25.35 -26.18 -9.63
C TRP A 172 -26.84 -25.81 -9.57
N ILE A 173 -27.15 -24.52 -9.30
CA ILE A 173 -28.55 -24.01 -9.23
C ILE A 173 -29.14 -23.87 -10.64
N PHE A 174 -28.35 -23.73 -11.70
CA PHE A 174 -28.83 -23.64 -13.09
C PHE A 174 -28.95 -25.03 -13.79
N LEU A 175 -28.49 -26.10 -13.20
CA LEU A 175 -28.53 -27.47 -13.76
C LEU A 175 -29.42 -28.43 -12.98
N SER A 176 -30.16 -27.96 -11.98
CA SER A 176 -31.17 -28.68 -11.21
C SER A 176 -32.55 -28.06 -11.46
#